data_aa5a2ecd7ae47019d2c186fdd4357d98
#
_entry.id   aa5a2ecd7ae47019d2c186fdd4357d98
#
_cell.length_a   1.000
_cell.length_b   1.000
_cell.length_c   1.000
_cell.angle_alpha   90.00
_cell.angle_beta   90.00
_cell.angle_gamma   90.00
#
_symmetry.space_group_name_H-M   'P 1'
#
loop_
_entity.id
_entity.type
_entity.pdbx_description
1 polymer ?
#
loop_
_entity_poly.entity_id
_entity_poly.type
_entity_poly.pdbx_seq_one_letter_code
_entity_poly.pdbx_strand_id
1 'polypeptide(L)'
;MIKYFFKAVSVTAITISLTLVSAVSFAATDVRIMWYGDGDKENVPIQGQIDAFNAANSDINVILDIVPYDAIMNTLPIQLAAGEGPDIARVTDLGGLNKYYADITSHVANPQYYEDSFGPFLKWYRKAGDTSSIHGFHSTMTVTGPYVNKTLFEQAGVDLLGPGATWAEWADAANAVASKLDIPIPMAWDRSGHRVSGPAVSMGAQYFDANGDPKLVDDGLKAMTQMLYDWHQNGTMSKDLWGSVSGTKYHAPNDWWNAAEVVFMMSGSWQIGRFANEVGD
;
A
#
# COMPACT_ATOMS: atom_id res chain seq x y z
N MET A 1 -70.23 -7.44 -79.22
CA MET A 1 -68.89 -7.40 -79.70
C MET A 1 -68.10 -6.52 -78.69
N ILE A 2 -67.49 -7.15 -77.73
CA ILE A 2 -66.91 -6.48 -76.55
C ILE A 2 -65.38 -6.47 -76.70
N LYS A 3 -64.81 -5.28 -76.73
CA LYS A 3 -63.34 -5.10 -76.76
C LYS A 3 -62.81 -4.96 -75.28
N TYR A 4 -61.97 -5.89 -74.89
CA TYR A 4 -61.28 -5.79 -73.62
C TYR A 4 -59.99 -4.98 -73.78
N PHE A 5 -59.82 -3.92 -72.95
CA PHE A 5 -58.62 -3.17 -72.79
C PHE A 5 -57.82 -3.79 -71.65
N PHE A 6 -56.62 -4.31 -71.92
CA PHE A 6 -55.71 -4.67 -70.89
C PHE A 6 -54.83 -3.45 -70.55
N LYS A 7 -54.96 -2.99 -69.30
CA LYS A 7 -53.97 -2.02 -68.73
C LYS A 7 -52.81 -2.78 -68.16
N ALA A 8 -51.60 -2.55 -68.69
CA ALA A 8 -50.40 -3.03 -68.09
C ALA A 8 -50.07 -2.17 -66.86
N VAL A 9 -49.97 -2.80 -65.70
CA VAL A 9 -49.49 -2.18 -64.46
C VAL A 9 -47.99 -2.49 -64.36
N SER A 10 -47.13 -1.48 -64.52
CA SER A 10 -45.71 -1.59 -64.29
C SER A 10 -45.47 -1.57 -62.77
N VAL A 11 -45.05 -2.69 -62.22
CA VAL A 11 -44.59 -2.76 -60.86
C VAL A 11 -43.10 -2.42 -60.83
N THR A 12 -42.76 -1.23 -60.36
CA THR A 12 -41.40 -0.80 -60.14
C THR A 12 -40.95 -1.41 -58.76
N ALA A 13 -40.18 -2.46 -58.82
CA ALA A 13 -39.53 -3.02 -57.62
C ALA A 13 -38.39 -2.11 -57.15
N ILE A 14 -38.61 -1.39 -56.06
CA ILE A 14 -37.55 -0.63 -55.39
C ILE A 14 -36.76 -1.63 -54.54
N THR A 15 -35.57 -2.01 -55.01
CA THR A 15 -34.62 -2.85 -54.23
C THR A 15 -33.89 -1.94 -53.23
N ILE A 16 -34.35 -1.94 -52.00
CA ILE A 16 -33.63 -1.31 -50.88
C ILE A 16 -32.47 -2.23 -50.51
N SER A 17 -31.25 -1.91 -50.94
CA SER A 17 -30.05 -2.58 -50.48
C SER A 17 -29.75 -2.11 -49.06
N LEU A 18 -30.15 -2.89 -48.06
CA LEU A 18 -29.67 -2.73 -46.69
C LEU A 18 -28.20 -3.16 -46.68
N THR A 19 -27.28 -2.21 -46.73
CA THR A 19 -25.88 -2.44 -46.36
C THR A 19 -25.84 -2.67 -44.84
N LEU A 20 -25.80 -3.94 -44.41
CA LEU A 20 -25.43 -4.30 -43.07
C LEU A 20 -23.93 -3.89 -42.89
N VAL A 21 -23.72 -2.72 -42.31
CA VAL A 21 -22.42 -2.41 -41.73
C VAL A 21 -22.30 -3.32 -40.50
N SER A 22 -21.64 -4.46 -40.66
CA SER A 22 -21.23 -5.30 -39.53
C SER A 22 -20.25 -4.44 -38.70
N ALA A 23 -20.77 -3.83 -37.62
CA ALA A 23 -19.91 -3.29 -36.59
C ALA A 23 -19.11 -4.47 -36.04
N VAL A 24 -17.85 -4.56 -36.44
CA VAL A 24 -16.89 -5.47 -35.80
C VAL A 24 -16.75 -4.94 -34.37
N SER A 25 -17.54 -5.49 -33.46
CA SER A 25 -17.35 -5.28 -32.04
C SER A 25 -16.07 -6.02 -31.66
N PHE A 26 -14.98 -5.30 -31.56
CA PHE A 26 -13.80 -5.85 -30.88
C PHE A 26 -14.19 -6.04 -29.42
N ALA A 27 -14.00 -7.24 -28.89
CA ALA A 27 -14.12 -7.45 -27.47
C ALA A 27 -13.12 -6.50 -26.76
N ALA A 28 -13.57 -5.86 -25.68
CA ALA A 28 -12.68 -5.03 -24.89
C ALA A 28 -11.49 -5.85 -24.39
N THR A 29 -10.33 -5.22 -24.33
CA THR A 29 -9.14 -5.85 -23.75
C THR A 29 -9.26 -5.80 -22.24
N ASP A 30 -9.25 -6.97 -21.59
CA ASP A 30 -9.21 -7.04 -20.14
C ASP A 30 -7.82 -6.67 -19.62
N VAL A 31 -7.77 -5.78 -18.62
CA VAL A 31 -6.57 -5.40 -17.86
C VAL A 31 -6.83 -5.67 -16.40
N ARG A 32 -6.10 -6.59 -15.81
CA ARG A 32 -6.27 -7.01 -14.43
C ARG A 32 -5.35 -6.25 -13.51
N ILE A 33 -5.92 -5.62 -12.48
CA ILE A 33 -5.21 -4.94 -11.41
C ILE A 33 -5.35 -5.71 -10.11
N MET A 34 -4.26 -6.21 -9.56
CA MET A 34 -4.24 -6.79 -8.22
C MET A 34 -3.99 -5.68 -7.19
N TRP A 35 -4.94 -5.48 -6.30
CA TRP A 35 -4.94 -4.38 -5.35
C TRP A 35 -5.14 -4.87 -3.92
N TYR A 36 -4.50 -4.23 -2.97
CA TYR A 36 -4.84 -4.34 -1.56
C TYR A 36 -5.12 -2.95 -1.01
N GLY A 37 -6.00 -2.85 -0.02
CA GLY A 37 -6.33 -1.58 0.64
C GLY A 37 -6.75 -1.79 2.09
N ASP A 38 -6.61 -0.74 2.88
CA ASP A 38 -6.95 -0.75 4.30
C ASP A 38 -8.44 -0.42 4.53
N GLY A 39 -9.31 -1.23 3.91
CA GLY A 39 -10.77 -1.14 4.04
C GLY A 39 -11.41 -0.17 3.05
N ASP A 40 -12.68 0.16 3.30
CA ASP A 40 -13.54 0.89 2.37
C ASP A 40 -13.03 2.29 2.04
N LYS A 41 -12.31 2.94 2.96
CA LYS A 41 -11.74 4.28 2.70
C LYS A 41 -10.72 4.31 1.55
N GLU A 42 -10.07 3.19 1.26
CA GLU A 42 -9.17 3.04 0.11
C GLU A 42 -9.86 2.29 -1.04
N ASN A 43 -10.61 1.24 -0.74
CA ASN A 43 -11.16 0.34 -1.77
C ASN A 43 -12.30 0.99 -2.57
N VAL A 44 -13.19 1.75 -1.91
CA VAL A 44 -14.31 2.42 -2.61
C VAL A 44 -13.83 3.50 -3.58
N PRO A 45 -12.91 4.41 -3.21
CA PRO A 45 -12.36 5.39 -4.16
C PRO A 45 -11.67 4.77 -5.37
N ILE A 46 -10.85 3.73 -5.19
CA ILE A 46 -10.17 3.10 -6.33
C ILE A 46 -11.18 2.39 -7.25
N GLN A 47 -12.19 1.71 -6.71
CA GLN A 47 -13.24 1.13 -7.52
C GLN A 47 -13.97 2.19 -8.32
N GLY A 48 -14.33 3.33 -7.72
CA GLY A 48 -14.96 4.44 -8.41
C GLY A 48 -14.10 5.04 -9.54
N GLN A 49 -12.79 5.07 -9.39
CA GLN A 49 -11.86 5.49 -10.47
C GLN A 49 -11.85 4.47 -11.60
N ILE A 50 -11.84 3.18 -11.32
CA ILE A 50 -11.90 2.10 -12.31
C ILE A 50 -13.23 2.15 -13.07
N ASP A 51 -14.35 2.31 -12.37
CA ASP A 51 -15.68 2.40 -12.98
C ASP A 51 -15.77 3.60 -13.93
N ALA A 52 -15.23 4.75 -13.52
CA ALA A 52 -15.17 5.94 -14.36
C ALA A 52 -14.27 5.75 -15.60
N PHE A 53 -13.13 5.06 -15.44
CA PHE A 53 -12.25 4.72 -16.56
C PHE A 53 -12.95 3.79 -17.55
N ASN A 54 -13.56 2.72 -17.08
CA ASN A 54 -14.29 1.75 -17.93
C ASN A 54 -15.46 2.39 -18.66
N ALA A 55 -16.16 3.33 -18.01
CA ALA A 55 -17.25 4.08 -18.65
C ALA A 55 -16.76 5.00 -19.78
N ALA A 56 -15.50 5.48 -19.70
CA ALA A 56 -14.90 6.37 -20.69
C ALA A 56 -14.16 5.63 -21.82
N ASN A 57 -13.85 4.35 -21.65
CA ASN A 57 -13.00 3.56 -22.57
C ASN A 57 -13.66 2.22 -22.90
N SER A 58 -14.40 2.17 -24.00
CA SER A 58 -15.17 0.97 -24.39
C SER A 58 -14.32 -0.19 -24.93
N ASP A 59 -13.09 0.06 -25.27
CA ASP A 59 -12.12 -0.89 -25.84
C ASP A 59 -11.19 -1.53 -24.79
N ILE A 60 -11.23 -1.02 -23.55
CA ILE A 60 -10.46 -1.53 -22.41
C ILE A 60 -11.43 -1.79 -21.26
N ASN A 61 -11.31 -2.95 -20.64
CA ASN A 61 -12.07 -3.32 -19.44
C ASN A 61 -11.09 -3.58 -18.31
N VAL A 62 -10.98 -2.65 -17.39
CA VAL A 62 -10.12 -2.81 -16.19
C VAL A 62 -10.88 -3.60 -15.14
N ILE A 63 -10.27 -4.69 -14.68
CA ILE A 63 -10.79 -5.58 -13.65
C ILE A 63 -9.95 -5.36 -12.38
N LEU A 64 -10.60 -4.90 -11.31
CA LEU A 64 -9.95 -4.67 -10.02
C LEU A 64 -10.15 -5.89 -9.12
N ASP A 65 -9.07 -6.62 -8.85
CA ASP A 65 -9.04 -7.73 -7.89
C ASP A 65 -8.53 -7.21 -6.54
N ILE A 66 -9.43 -6.98 -5.59
CA ILE A 66 -9.07 -6.58 -4.23
C ILE A 66 -8.75 -7.84 -3.43
N VAL A 67 -7.51 -7.93 -2.96
CA VAL A 67 -6.99 -9.10 -2.25
C VAL A 67 -6.43 -8.72 -0.87
N PRO A 68 -6.33 -9.66 0.08
CA PRO A 68 -5.60 -9.43 1.32
C PRO A 68 -4.12 -9.09 1.04
N TYR A 69 -3.52 -8.24 1.88
CA TYR A 69 -2.10 -7.88 1.76
C TYR A 69 -1.16 -9.09 1.69
N ASP A 70 -1.49 -10.16 2.42
CA ASP A 70 -0.74 -11.41 2.40
C ASP A 70 -0.66 -12.06 1.01
N ALA A 71 -1.66 -11.88 0.16
CA ALA A 71 -1.63 -12.38 -1.21
C ALA A 71 -0.60 -11.62 -2.05
N ILE A 72 -0.44 -10.30 -1.83
CA ILE A 72 0.61 -9.51 -2.47
C ILE A 72 2.01 -9.99 -2.05
N MET A 73 2.18 -10.35 -0.78
CA MET A 73 3.49 -10.76 -0.27
C MET A 73 3.84 -12.20 -0.63
N ASN A 74 2.88 -13.11 -0.67
CA ASN A 74 3.13 -14.54 -0.75
C ASN A 74 2.68 -15.16 -2.09
N THR A 75 1.57 -14.70 -2.66
CA THR A 75 1.00 -15.30 -3.88
C THR A 75 1.50 -14.63 -5.14
N LEU A 76 1.53 -13.29 -5.16
CA LEU A 76 1.97 -12.53 -6.33
C LEU A 76 3.38 -12.91 -6.82
N PRO A 77 4.42 -13.05 -5.97
CA PRO A 77 5.74 -13.47 -6.43
C PRO A 77 5.75 -14.82 -7.14
N ILE A 78 4.89 -15.76 -6.69
CA ILE A 78 4.76 -17.09 -7.30
C ILE A 78 4.08 -16.98 -8.67
N GLN A 79 2.98 -16.21 -8.77
CA GLN A 79 2.28 -15.97 -10.03
C GLN A 79 3.20 -15.30 -11.06
N LEU A 80 3.96 -14.27 -10.65
CA LEU A 80 4.92 -13.60 -11.53
C LEU A 80 6.03 -14.53 -11.99
N ALA A 81 6.52 -15.42 -11.13
CA ALA A 81 7.52 -16.41 -11.49
C ALA A 81 6.99 -17.46 -12.48
N ALA A 82 5.68 -17.77 -12.41
CA ALA A 82 5.00 -18.68 -13.34
C ALA A 82 4.57 -17.99 -14.66
N GLY A 83 4.65 -16.65 -14.76
CA GLY A 83 4.13 -15.90 -15.91
C GLY A 83 2.60 -15.77 -15.91
N GLU A 84 1.95 -15.95 -14.76
CA GLU A 84 0.49 -15.93 -14.58
C GLU A 84 0.01 -14.77 -13.70
N GLY A 85 0.86 -13.76 -13.50
CA GLY A 85 0.52 -12.60 -12.69
C GLY A 85 -0.51 -11.67 -13.34
N PRO A 86 -1.02 -10.67 -12.59
CA PRO A 86 -1.86 -9.61 -13.13
C PRO A 86 -1.05 -8.69 -14.07
N ASP A 87 -1.74 -7.86 -14.87
CA ASP A 87 -1.10 -6.85 -15.70
C ASP A 87 -0.51 -5.72 -14.87
N ILE A 88 -1.19 -5.35 -13.78
CA ILE A 88 -0.77 -4.31 -12.84
C ILE A 88 -0.95 -4.83 -11.42
N ALA A 89 -0.05 -4.47 -10.51
CA ALA A 89 -0.20 -4.78 -9.10
C ALA A 89 0.20 -3.61 -8.21
N ARG A 90 -0.57 -3.36 -7.13
CA ARG A 90 -0.11 -2.54 -6.01
C ARG A 90 0.83 -3.36 -5.14
N VAL A 91 2.06 -2.90 -4.98
CA VAL A 91 3.10 -3.65 -4.26
C VAL A 91 3.83 -2.77 -3.24
N THR A 92 4.44 -3.39 -2.25
CA THR A 92 5.32 -2.73 -1.26
C THR A 92 6.76 -3.19 -1.36
N ASP A 93 7.02 -4.40 -1.84
CA ASP A 93 8.38 -4.88 -2.13
C ASP A 93 8.84 -4.43 -3.52
N LEU A 94 9.13 -3.13 -3.63
CA LEU A 94 9.43 -2.48 -4.90
C LEU A 94 10.72 -3.05 -5.54
N GLY A 95 11.77 -3.19 -4.75
CA GLY A 95 13.06 -3.70 -5.22
C GLY A 95 13.06 -5.20 -5.47
N GLY A 96 12.42 -6.00 -4.62
CA GLY A 96 12.38 -7.45 -4.73
C GLY A 96 11.64 -7.96 -5.98
N LEU A 97 10.66 -7.19 -6.46
CA LEU A 97 9.86 -7.53 -7.63
C LEU A 97 10.33 -6.85 -8.92
N ASN A 98 11.33 -5.98 -8.89
CA ASN A 98 11.71 -5.12 -10.02
C ASN A 98 12.13 -5.89 -11.29
N LYS A 99 12.55 -7.14 -11.18
CA LYS A 99 12.87 -8.00 -12.33
C LYS A 99 11.66 -8.34 -13.21
N TYR A 100 10.45 -8.19 -12.67
CA TYR A 100 9.19 -8.46 -13.38
C TYR A 100 8.56 -7.20 -13.98
N TYR A 101 9.04 -6.01 -13.61
CA TYR A 101 8.44 -4.76 -14.10
C TYR A 101 8.79 -4.52 -15.57
N ALA A 102 7.79 -4.15 -16.34
CA ALA A 102 7.99 -3.63 -17.69
C ALA A 102 8.55 -2.20 -17.65
N ASP A 103 9.37 -1.85 -18.62
CA ASP A 103 9.71 -0.45 -18.88
C ASP A 103 8.58 0.20 -19.67
N ILE A 104 7.88 1.16 -19.06
CA ILE A 104 6.75 1.87 -19.63
C ILE A 104 7.12 3.29 -20.10
N THR A 105 8.39 3.66 -20.05
CA THR A 105 8.86 5.03 -20.36
C THR A 105 8.35 5.54 -21.69
N SER A 106 8.38 4.71 -22.74
CA SER A 106 7.91 5.09 -24.08
C SER A 106 6.40 5.27 -24.20
N HIS A 107 5.64 4.79 -23.22
CA HIS A 107 4.18 4.88 -23.15
C HIS A 107 3.71 6.03 -22.25
N VAL A 108 4.62 6.69 -21.54
CA VAL A 108 4.31 7.82 -20.66
C VAL A 108 4.37 9.12 -21.46
N ALA A 109 3.27 9.88 -21.48
CA ALA A 109 3.16 11.08 -22.30
C ALA A 109 4.18 12.17 -21.97
N ASN A 110 4.59 12.29 -20.70
CA ASN A 110 5.59 13.24 -20.23
C ASN A 110 6.50 12.61 -19.17
N PRO A 111 7.47 11.77 -19.55
CA PRO A 111 8.39 11.13 -18.60
C PRO A 111 9.14 12.13 -17.71
N GLN A 112 9.52 13.29 -18.28
CA GLN A 112 10.26 14.32 -17.55
C GLN A 112 9.46 14.89 -16.38
N TYR A 113 8.15 15.09 -16.55
CA TYR A 113 7.28 15.52 -15.43
C TYR A 113 7.35 14.57 -14.23
N TYR A 114 7.35 13.26 -14.50
CA TYR A 114 7.42 12.27 -13.44
C TYR A 114 8.81 12.21 -12.80
N GLU A 115 9.86 12.39 -13.59
CA GLU A 115 11.23 12.45 -13.04
C GLU A 115 11.42 13.69 -12.15
N ASP A 116 10.97 14.86 -12.61
CA ASP A 116 11.08 16.10 -11.84
C ASP A 116 10.24 16.07 -10.56
N SER A 117 9.05 15.46 -10.62
CA SER A 117 8.11 15.46 -9.49
C SER A 117 8.34 14.29 -8.52
N PHE A 118 8.77 13.14 -9.01
CA PHE A 118 8.81 11.88 -8.26
C PHE A 118 10.14 11.11 -8.39
N GLY A 119 11.15 11.66 -9.03
CA GLY A 119 12.42 10.99 -9.32
C GLY A 119 13.07 10.27 -8.15
N PRO A 120 13.12 10.85 -6.92
CA PRO A 120 13.64 10.15 -5.75
C PRO A 120 12.93 8.84 -5.41
N PHE A 121 11.65 8.72 -5.79
CA PHE A 121 10.82 7.54 -5.56
C PHE A 121 10.82 6.58 -6.76
N LEU A 122 10.89 7.09 -7.99
CA LEU A 122 10.94 6.27 -9.21
C LEU A 122 12.13 5.32 -9.21
N LYS A 123 13.26 5.73 -8.65
CA LYS A 123 14.45 4.89 -8.52
C LYS A 123 14.21 3.60 -7.72
N TRP A 124 13.20 3.55 -6.84
CA TRP A 124 12.90 2.35 -6.06
C TRP A 124 12.32 1.20 -6.89
N TYR A 125 11.79 1.49 -8.09
CA TYR A 125 11.31 0.49 -9.04
C TYR A 125 12.39 0.04 -10.02
N ARG A 126 13.50 0.78 -10.12
CA ARG A 126 14.56 0.56 -11.10
C ARG A 126 15.45 -0.61 -10.72
N LYS A 127 16.00 -1.27 -11.73
CA LYS A 127 17.05 -2.26 -11.55
C LYS A 127 18.39 -1.57 -11.27
N ALA A 128 19.33 -2.30 -10.69
CA ALA A 128 20.67 -1.77 -10.48
C ALA A 128 21.28 -1.27 -11.79
N GLY A 129 21.79 -0.03 -11.75
CA GLY A 129 22.38 0.64 -12.94
C GLY A 129 21.37 1.34 -13.87
N ASP A 130 20.08 1.16 -13.68
CA ASP A 130 19.04 1.89 -14.40
C ASP A 130 18.77 3.23 -13.72
N THR A 131 18.90 4.33 -14.45
CA THR A 131 18.78 5.70 -13.91
C THR A 131 17.63 6.51 -14.50
N SER A 132 16.92 5.98 -15.51
CA SER A 132 15.98 6.78 -16.29
C SER A 132 14.64 6.10 -16.61
N SER A 133 14.55 4.76 -16.54
CA SER A 133 13.33 4.05 -16.91
C SER A 133 12.21 4.27 -15.89
N ILE A 134 10.98 4.29 -16.37
CA ILE A 134 9.75 4.33 -15.54
C ILE A 134 9.15 2.93 -15.58
N HIS A 135 9.01 2.33 -14.41
CA HIS A 135 8.45 0.98 -14.25
C HIS A 135 7.14 0.95 -13.46
N GLY A 136 6.74 2.07 -12.91
CA GLY A 136 5.53 2.21 -12.10
C GLY A 136 5.41 3.58 -11.47
N PHE A 137 4.31 3.79 -10.76
CA PHE A 137 4.00 5.05 -10.11
C PHE A 137 3.61 4.81 -8.65
N HIS A 138 3.88 5.80 -7.80
CA HIS A 138 3.39 5.78 -6.43
C HIS A 138 1.88 5.99 -6.41
N SER A 139 1.14 5.04 -5.83
CA SER A 139 -0.28 5.21 -5.54
C SER A 139 -0.49 5.93 -4.21
N THR A 140 0.30 5.59 -3.22
CA THR A 140 0.26 6.16 -1.87
C THR A 140 1.65 6.17 -1.25
N MET A 141 1.86 7.06 -0.29
CA MET A 141 3.04 7.06 0.56
C MET A 141 2.59 7.01 2.01
N THR A 142 3.24 6.13 2.80
CA THR A 142 3.00 6.03 4.23
C THR A 142 4.24 6.42 5.00
N VAL A 143 4.05 7.01 6.17
CA VAL A 143 5.13 7.33 7.09
C VAL A 143 5.04 6.45 8.32
N THR A 144 6.17 6.04 8.85
CA THR A 144 6.26 5.36 10.15
C THR A 144 6.30 6.42 11.25
N GLY A 145 5.52 6.21 12.30
CA GLY A 145 5.49 7.11 13.44
C GLY A 145 4.82 6.48 14.66
N PRO A 146 5.02 7.12 15.82
CA PRO A 146 4.37 6.70 17.04
C PRO A 146 2.91 7.16 17.09
N TYR A 147 2.08 6.31 17.70
CA TYR A 147 0.77 6.64 18.22
C TYR A 147 0.86 6.62 19.74
N VAL A 148 0.31 7.63 20.39
CA VAL A 148 0.31 7.77 21.85
C VAL A 148 -1.12 7.94 22.32
N ASN A 149 -1.55 7.12 23.27
CA ASN A 149 -2.88 7.25 23.83
C ASN A 149 -2.92 8.38 24.88
N LYS A 150 -3.27 9.58 24.39
CA LYS A 150 -3.32 10.79 25.21
C LYS A 150 -4.25 10.66 26.43
N THR A 151 -5.39 10.00 26.26
CA THR A 151 -6.36 9.79 27.33
C THR A 151 -5.76 8.99 28.48
N LEU A 152 -4.97 7.95 28.20
CA LEU A 152 -4.27 7.17 29.22
C LEU A 152 -3.23 8.03 29.96
N PHE A 153 -2.50 8.90 29.27
CA PHE A 153 -1.57 9.84 29.90
C PHE A 153 -2.27 10.79 30.85
N GLU A 154 -3.40 11.36 30.43
CA GLU A 154 -4.23 12.26 31.26
C GLU A 154 -4.79 11.55 32.48
N GLN A 155 -5.33 10.33 32.32
CA GLN A 155 -5.87 9.54 33.43
C GLN A 155 -4.77 9.12 34.43
N ALA A 156 -3.58 8.82 33.96
CA ALA A 156 -2.45 8.48 34.81
C ALA A 156 -1.83 9.71 35.51
N GLY A 157 -2.16 10.92 35.08
CA GLY A 157 -1.48 12.13 35.57
C GLY A 157 0.01 12.09 35.22
N VAL A 158 0.34 11.66 34.01
CA VAL A 158 1.69 11.69 33.43
C VAL A 158 1.70 12.68 32.28
N ASP A 159 2.68 13.57 32.29
CA ASP A 159 2.77 14.57 31.22
C ASP A 159 3.10 13.91 29.87
N LEU A 160 2.41 14.33 28.83
CA LEU A 160 2.71 13.90 27.47
C LEU A 160 4.02 14.56 27.03
N LEU A 161 4.97 13.75 26.56
CA LEU A 161 6.26 14.24 26.11
C LEU A 161 6.14 15.01 24.79
N GLY A 162 6.98 16.02 24.63
CA GLY A 162 7.04 16.88 23.47
C GLY A 162 8.15 16.49 22.46
N PRO A 163 8.33 17.32 21.42
CA PRO A 163 9.42 17.18 20.47
C PRO A 163 10.78 17.19 21.14
N GLY A 164 11.65 16.28 20.72
CA GLY A 164 13.02 16.14 21.26
C GLY A 164 13.16 15.12 22.39
N ALA A 165 12.06 14.55 22.89
CA ALA A 165 12.12 13.47 23.86
C ALA A 165 12.79 12.23 23.23
N THR A 166 13.65 11.59 24.00
CA THR A 166 14.39 10.38 23.62
C THR A 166 13.49 9.13 23.67
N TRP A 167 13.92 8.07 23.04
CA TRP A 167 13.23 6.77 23.13
C TRP A 167 13.17 6.22 24.55
N ALA A 168 14.20 6.48 25.35
CA ALA A 168 14.24 6.09 26.77
C ALA A 168 13.17 6.85 27.56
N GLU A 169 13.07 8.16 27.41
CA GLU A 169 12.05 8.98 28.07
C GLU A 169 10.63 8.54 27.67
N TRP A 170 10.37 8.24 26.40
CA TRP A 170 9.08 7.68 25.96
C TRP A 170 8.79 6.32 26.60
N ALA A 171 9.79 5.45 26.73
CA ALA A 171 9.63 4.15 27.39
C ALA A 171 9.33 4.33 28.89
N ASP A 172 10.04 5.23 29.57
CA ASP A 172 9.81 5.52 30.98
C ASP A 172 8.40 6.09 31.22
N ALA A 173 7.97 7.03 30.39
CA ALA A 173 6.62 7.59 30.46
C ALA A 173 5.53 6.56 30.18
N ALA A 174 5.70 5.72 29.16
CA ALA A 174 4.74 4.66 28.84
C ALA A 174 4.66 3.62 29.96
N ASN A 175 5.81 3.23 30.55
CA ASN A 175 5.85 2.33 31.72
C ASN A 175 5.17 2.95 32.94
N ALA A 176 5.35 4.25 33.20
CA ALA A 176 4.70 4.95 34.29
C ALA A 176 3.17 4.98 34.13
N VAL A 177 2.67 5.27 32.91
CA VAL A 177 1.24 5.22 32.58
C VAL A 177 0.70 3.81 32.80
N ALA A 178 1.36 2.83 32.20
CA ALA A 178 0.95 1.43 32.26
C ALA A 178 0.87 0.92 33.70
N SER A 179 1.88 1.24 34.54
CA SER A 179 1.91 0.85 35.94
C SER A 179 0.82 1.49 36.78
N LYS A 180 0.47 2.77 36.52
CA LYS A 180 -0.56 3.49 37.27
C LYS A 180 -1.98 3.05 36.95
N LEU A 181 -2.22 2.60 35.71
CA LEU A 181 -3.54 2.24 35.21
C LEU A 181 -3.73 0.74 35.03
N ASP A 182 -2.74 -0.06 35.41
CA ASP A 182 -2.74 -1.52 35.21
C ASP A 182 -2.92 -1.92 33.73
N ILE A 183 -2.30 -1.15 32.83
CA ILE A 183 -2.29 -1.44 31.40
C ILE A 183 -1.22 -2.50 31.09
N PRO A 184 -1.55 -3.59 30.39
CA PRO A 184 -0.64 -4.72 30.23
C PRO A 184 0.57 -4.42 29.34
N ILE A 185 0.48 -3.43 28.43
CA ILE A 185 1.51 -3.20 27.41
C ILE A 185 1.90 -1.73 27.37
N PRO A 186 3.06 -1.37 27.93
CA PRO A 186 3.55 -0.02 27.83
C PRO A 186 3.82 0.41 26.38
N MET A 187 4.55 -0.43 25.62
CA MET A 187 4.92 -0.13 24.24
C MET A 187 4.73 -1.34 23.34
N ALA A 188 4.25 -1.09 22.11
CA ALA A 188 4.16 -2.08 21.05
C ALA A 188 4.69 -1.52 19.73
N TRP A 189 5.38 -2.35 18.96
CA TRP A 189 5.88 -1.98 17.63
C TRP A 189 5.51 -3.07 16.63
N ASP A 190 5.16 -2.65 15.42
CA ASP A 190 5.03 -3.57 14.30
C ASP A 190 6.38 -4.23 14.01
N ARG A 191 6.40 -5.55 13.85
CA ARG A 191 7.60 -6.32 13.54
C ARG A 191 7.98 -6.24 12.06
N SER A 192 8.41 -5.08 11.61
CA SER A 192 8.94 -4.94 10.26
C SER A 192 10.17 -4.05 10.24
N GLY A 193 11.09 -4.30 9.30
CA GLY A 193 12.37 -3.61 9.24
C GLY A 193 12.23 -2.09 9.15
N HIS A 194 11.23 -1.59 8.44
CA HIS A 194 11.01 -0.16 8.30
C HIS A 194 10.48 0.52 9.58
N ARG A 195 9.93 -0.23 10.57
CA ARG A 195 9.55 0.33 11.87
C ARG A 195 10.76 0.61 12.74
N VAL A 196 11.83 -0.14 12.55
CA VAL A 196 13.06 0.03 13.31
C VAL A 196 14.04 0.96 12.60
N SER A 197 13.90 1.19 11.29
CA SER A 197 14.88 1.98 10.52
C SER A 197 14.90 3.46 10.94
N GLY A 198 13.75 4.11 11.11
CA GLY A 198 13.69 5.50 11.56
C GLY A 198 14.32 5.72 12.94
N PRO A 199 13.88 4.95 13.96
CA PRO A 199 14.53 4.96 15.27
C PRO A 199 16.03 4.66 15.24
N ALA A 200 16.50 3.71 14.44
CA ALA A 200 17.93 3.45 14.30
C ALA A 200 18.69 4.65 13.72
N VAL A 201 18.13 5.31 12.69
CA VAL A 201 18.71 6.55 12.13
C VAL A 201 18.73 7.66 13.17
N SER A 202 17.72 7.80 14.03
CA SER A 202 17.73 8.77 15.14
C SER A 202 18.82 8.50 16.18
N MET A 203 19.32 7.27 16.22
CA MET A 203 20.47 6.84 17.02
C MET A 203 21.80 6.89 16.26
N GLY A 204 21.82 7.43 15.05
CA GLY A 204 23.01 7.59 14.22
C GLY A 204 23.27 6.46 13.24
N ALA A 205 22.36 5.50 13.05
CA ALA A 205 22.52 4.46 12.05
C ALA A 205 22.57 5.02 10.63
N GLN A 206 23.40 4.41 9.80
CA GLN A 206 23.53 4.69 8.38
C GLN A 206 23.36 3.39 7.61
N TYR A 207 22.29 3.26 6.85
CA TYR A 207 22.00 2.05 6.07
C TYR A 207 22.82 1.95 4.79
N PHE A 208 23.35 3.07 4.33
CA PHE A 208 24.18 3.15 3.12
C PHE A 208 25.43 3.99 3.41
N ASP A 209 26.52 3.67 2.76
CA ASP A 209 27.73 4.47 2.78
C ASP A 209 27.67 5.66 1.80
N ALA A 210 28.77 6.41 1.67
CA ALA A 210 28.85 7.57 0.78
C ALA A 210 28.75 7.20 -0.71
N ASN A 211 28.99 5.95 -1.09
CA ASN A 211 28.88 5.44 -2.45
C ASN A 211 27.46 4.89 -2.75
N GLY A 212 26.59 4.78 -1.72
CA GLY A 212 25.28 4.17 -1.83
C GLY A 212 25.28 2.64 -1.63
N ASP A 213 26.40 2.07 -1.20
CA ASP A 213 26.49 0.65 -0.90
C ASP A 213 25.89 0.34 0.48
N PRO A 214 25.20 -0.80 0.65
CA PRO A 214 24.61 -1.17 1.93
C PRO A 214 25.64 -1.28 3.06
N LYS A 215 25.37 -0.58 4.14
CA LYS A 215 26.17 -0.64 5.37
C LYS A 215 25.50 -1.60 6.35
N LEU A 216 26.07 -2.80 6.52
CA LEU A 216 25.41 -3.90 7.19
C LEU A 216 25.14 -3.65 8.68
N VAL A 217 26.12 -3.13 9.42
CA VAL A 217 26.00 -2.89 10.86
C VAL A 217 26.85 -1.70 11.25
N ASP A 218 26.26 -0.77 12.01
CA ASP A 218 26.96 0.32 12.67
C ASP A 218 26.52 0.44 14.15
N ASP A 219 27.08 1.42 14.87
CA ASP A 219 26.80 1.59 16.29
C ASP A 219 25.37 2.08 16.55
N GLY A 220 24.78 2.86 15.64
CA GLY A 220 23.38 3.28 15.75
C GLY A 220 22.41 2.09 15.63
N LEU A 221 22.65 1.19 14.68
CA LEU A 221 21.83 -0.02 14.54
C LEU A 221 22.02 -0.98 15.73
N LYS A 222 23.25 -1.09 16.25
CA LYS A 222 23.52 -1.88 17.47
C LYS A 222 22.78 -1.30 18.67
N ALA A 223 22.85 0.02 18.88
CA ALA A 223 22.17 0.70 19.98
C ALA A 223 20.65 0.50 19.90
N MET A 224 20.06 0.64 18.70
CA MET A 224 18.65 0.37 18.49
C MET A 224 18.27 -1.08 18.79
N THR A 225 19.06 -2.03 18.33
CA THR A 225 18.80 -3.47 18.55
C THR A 225 18.91 -3.82 20.03
N GLN A 226 19.92 -3.26 20.73
CA GLN A 226 20.11 -3.46 22.17
C GLN A 226 18.93 -2.89 22.95
N MET A 227 18.47 -1.68 22.61
CA MET A 227 17.30 -1.05 23.23
C MET A 227 16.04 -1.93 23.08
N LEU A 228 15.76 -2.44 21.90
CA LEU A 228 14.61 -3.35 21.68
C LEU A 228 14.75 -4.65 22.47
N TYR A 229 15.96 -5.22 22.52
CA TYR A 229 16.23 -6.40 23.31
C TYR A 229 15.94 -6.13 24.80
N ASP A 230 16.47 -5.04 25.35
CA ASP A 230 16.28 -4.67 26.76
C ASP A 230 14.80 -4.43 27.09
N TRP A 231 14.05 -3.76 26.21
CA TRP A 231 12.62 -3.55 26.40
C TRP A 231 11.80 -4.84 26.39
N HIS A 232 12.22 -5.85 25.64
CA HIS A 232 11.59 -7.17 25.68
C HIS A 232 12.02 -7.98 26.93
N GLN A 233 13.16 -7.67 27.55
CA GLN A 233 13.57 -8.34 28.77
C GLN A 233 12.91 -7.74 30.02
N ASN A 234 12.71 -6.43 30.03
CA ASN A 234 12.20 -5.70 31.20
C ASN A 234 10.67 -5.50 31.19
N GLY A 235 9.97 -5.96 30.15
CA GLY A 235 8.50 -5.89 30.06
C GLY A 235 7.97 -4.59 29.46
N THR A 236 8.82 -3.64 29.04
CA THR A 236 8.38 -2.44 28.30
C THR A 236 7.68 -2.81 26.98
N MET A 237 8.16 -3.87 26.32
CA MET A 237 7.53 -4.47 25.15
C MET A 237 7.16 -5.93 25.39
N SER A 238 5.97 -6.34 24.95
CA SER A 238 5.56 -7.73 25.01
C SER A 238 6.14 -8.54 23.85
N LYS A 239 6.68 -9.72 24.17
CA LYS A 239 7.16 -10.69 23.16
C LYS A 239 6.01 -11.24 22.30
N ASP A 240 4.80 -11.31 22.86
CA ASP A 240 3.62 -11.87 22.22
C ASP A 240 2.98 -10.89 21.22
N LEU A 241 3.27 -9.59 21.39
CA LEU A 241 2.74 -8.51 20.59
C LEU A 241 3.75 -7.89 19.63
N TRP A 242 4.79 -8.59 19.31
CA TRP A 242 5.61 -8.13 18.22
C TRP A 242 4.91 -8.46 16.90
N GLY A 243 4.29 -7.42 16.36
CA GLY A 243 3.44 -7.48 15.19
C GLY A 243 4.00 -8.25 14.00
N SER A 244 3.11 -8.87 13.31
CA SER A 244 3.28 -9.91 12.33
C SER A 244 3.82 -9.46 10.98
N VAL A 245 4.73 -10.24 10.51
CA VAL A 245 4.70 -10.61 9.09
C VAL A 245 3.89 -11.91 9.00
N SER A 246 2.91 -11.94 8.08
CA SER A 246 2.11 -13.07 7.67
C SER A 246 2.53 -14.46 8.15
N GLY A 247 1.62 -15.16 8.78
CA GLY A 247 1.74 -16.59 9.07
C GLY A 247 2.24 -16.97 10.46
N THR A 248 2.56 -16.03 11.35
CA THR A 248 2.90 -16.36 12.73
C THR A 248 1.74 -16.05 13.68
N LYS A 249 1.59 -16.88 14.71
CA LYS A 249 0.54 -16.71 15.72
C LYS A 249 0.91 -15.58 16.69
N TYR A 250 0.59 -14.37 16.34
CA TYR A 250 0.64 -13.27 17.30
C TYR A 250 -0.48 -12.30 16.97
N HIS A 251 -0.85 -11.55 17.98
CA HIS A 251 -1.90 -10.57 17.87
C HIS A 251 -1.32 -9.28 17.27
N ALA A 252 -2.03 -8.71 16.31
CA ALA A 252 -1.64 -7.41 15.77
C ALA A 252 -1.73 -6.35 16.87
N PRO A 253 -0.73 -5.48 17.04
CA PRO A 253 -0.75 -4.44 18.08
C PRO A 253 -1.98 -3.53 18.04
N ASN A 254 -2.60 -3.36 16.86
CA ASN A 254 -3.79 -2.54 16.69
C ASN A 254 -5.02 -3.06 17.44
N ASP A 255 -5.19 -4.37 17.60
CA ASP A 255 -6.34 -4.92 18.35
C ASP A 255 -6.25 -4.54 19.83
N TRP A 256 -5.06 -4.58 20.41
CA TRP A 256 -4.79 -4.14 21.77
C TRP A 256 -4.83 -2.63 21.93
N TRP A 257 -4.39 -1.89 20.88
CA TRP A 257 -4.54 -0.45 20.84
C TRP A 257 -6.01 -0.02 20.88
N ASN A 258 -6.85 -0.67 20.08
CA ASN A 258 -8.28 -0.40 20.04
C ASN A 258 -8.98 -0.72 21.38
N ALA A 259 -8.46 -1.69 22.11
CA ALA A 259 -8.92 -2.03 23.47
C ALA A 259 -8.36 -1.10 24.56
N ALA A 260 -7.55 -0.09 24.23
CA ALA A 260 -6.81 0.77 25.14
C ALA A 260 -5.85 0.00 26.08
N GLU A 261 -5.34 -1.14 25.63
CA GLU A 261 -4.40 -1.99 26.36
C GLU A 261 -2.92 -1.76 25.99
N VAL A 262 -2.66 -0.76 25.13
CA VAL A 262 -1.33 -0.30 24.73
C VAL A 262 -1.24 1.21 24.93
N VAL A 263 -0.18 1.68 25.58
CA VAL A 263 0.02 3.12 25.87
C VAL A 263 0.67 3.82 24.68
N PHE A 264 1.67 3.20 24.07
CA PHE A 264 2.47 3.74 22.96
C PHE A 264 2.62 2.67 21.88
N MET A 265 2.30 3.01 20.63
CA MET A 265 2.42 2.08 19.50
C MET A 265 3.19 2.69 18.35
N MET A 266 4.24 2.01 17.88
CA MET A 266 4.94 2.36 16.65
C MET A 266 4.30 1.63 15.46
N SER A 267 3.72 2.40 14.52
CA SER A 267 3.10 1.82 13.34
C SER A 267 3.23 2.76 12.13
N GLY A 268 2.32 2.74 11.20
CA GLY A 268 2.33 3.58 10.02
C GLY A 268 1.06 4.40 9.85
N SER A 269 1.13 5.44 9.03
CA SER A 269 0.05 6.42 8.84
C SER A 269 -1.27 5.83 8.32
N TRP A 270 -1.29 4.61 7.76
CA TRP A 270 -2.55 3.90 7.40
C TRP A 270 -3.45 3.63 8.60
N GLN A 271 -2.90 3.56 9.82
CA GLN A 271 -3.67 3.36 11.03
C GLN A 271 -4.57 4.55 11.37
N ILE A 272 -4.25 5.77 10.90
CA ILE A 272 -5.07 6.97 11.17
C ILE A 272 -6.52 6.74 10.76
N GLY A 273 -6.73 6.28 9.52
CA GLY A 273 -8.07 6.00 9.02
C GLY A 273 -8.76 4.84 9.73
N ARG A 274 -7.99 3.82 10.13
CA ARG A 274 -8.51 2.68 10.88
C ARG A 274 -8.92 3.08 12.28
N PHE A 275 -8.06 3.74 13.03
CA PHE A 275 -8.35 4.15 14.40
C PHE A 275 -9.52 5.13 14.48
N ALA A 276 -9.62 6.09 13.56
CA ALA A 276 -10.78 6.99 13.50
C ALA A 276 -12.12 6.25 13.29
N ASN A 277 -12.10 5.08 12.63
CA ASN A 277 -13.32 4.27 12.46
C ASN A 277 -13.61 3.35 13.63
N GLU A 278 -12.59 2.78 14.26
CA GLU A 278 -12.71 1.70 15.25
C GLU A 278 -12.73 2.23 16.68
N VAL A 279 -12.02 3.32 16.95
CA VAL A 279 -11.86 3.89 18.31
C VAL A 279 -12.61 5.22 18.45
N GLY A 280 -12.84 5.92 17.35
CA GLY A 280 -13.38 7.28 17.34
C GLY A 280 -12.29 8.35 17.42
N ASP A 281 -12.73 9.63 17.52
CA ASP A 281 -11.83 10.80 17.63
C ASP A 281 -11.24 10.95 19.03
#